data_7e1412833e4b6bc0cf05942814328c3c
#
_entry.id   7e1412833e4b6bc0cf05942814328c3c
#
_cell.length_a   1.000
_cell.length_b   1.000
_cell.length_c   1.000
_cell.angle_alpha   90.00
_cell.angle_beta   90.00
_cell.angle_gamma   90.00
#
_symmetry.space_group_name_H-M   'P 1'
#
loop_
_entity.id
_entity.type
_entity.pdbx_description
1 polymer ?
#
loop_
_entity_poly.entity_id
_entity_poly.type
_entity_poly.pdbx_seq_one_letter_code
_entity_poly.pdbx_strand_id
1 'polypeptide(L)'
;MQIYLKPLRWYLVFNLFFGGVSNVCTALLPYFTQELVRGHYQIALSGYCLAVVGYLACNYIQMRLDWKQAIIFSTHLKNDWFHSLLELGHHDFKQKTVAEYISYQANDLDSLEKDYLPPLMSFIKQILRILIYTVVISRTINPFVAFILLVSTSISIQIPKIVGKLTAQRRQVYLEKQGDYYRTLEDLLKGHHLVNQVTLSGFQDQQGTALKTLQDKYLGYGLTKIMGILLTGLSFEFISIVLFAYLAYSLVTQQLGIPEVVASFGYITAFSEPIQEILYDLQMLESVKPVVQSFQAIVSRPSAVQAPQMSFETLMLNHITKRLGESSLTIPHVEIRKGDKIALIGENGSGKSSLLNILNGTDRDFQGEILLDQLPVHRIWGKFGMILQQEHTFISSYENNVTIFKAFEANFRDEKFEKIAPQSLSGGQQQCMYLNREINRQSPLIIMDEPFSALDASQFQKELDKVLSLSSTVVLTLHRQEEVLSRFDQVWEIKDGELVIVKRVLKHD
;
A
#
# COMPACT_ATOMS: atom_id res chain seq x y z
N MET A 1 7.66 5.56 11.23
CA MET A 1 7.99 6.64 10.26
C MET A 1 9.42 7.19 10.40
N GLN A 2 9.98 7.33 11.61
CA GLN A 2 11.36 7.85 11.77
C GLN A 2 12.43 7.05 10.99
N ILE A 3 12.23 5.75 10.79
CA ILE A 3 13.15 4.88 10.04
C ILE A 3 13.28 5.36 8.59
N TYR A 4 12.20 5.83 7.99
CA TYR A 4 12.15 6.33 6.60
C TYR A 4 12.81 7.71 6.42
N LEU A 5 13.06 8.44 7.52
CA LEU A 5 13.78 9.71 7.47
C LEU A 5 15.30 9.54 7.54
N LYS A 6 15.82 8.37 8.02
CA LYS A 6 17.26 8.13 8.13
C LYS A 6 18.00 8.23 6.79
N PRO A 7 17.55 7.60 5.67
CA PRO A 7 18.24 7.71 4.39
C PRO A 7 18.18 9.12 3.81
N LEU A 8 17.24 9.95 4.27
CA LEU A 8 17.02 11.31 3.80
C LEU A 8 17.85 12.37 4.55
N ARG A 9 18.53 12.02 5.67
CA ARG A 9 19.13 12.96 6.61
C ARG A 9 19.95 14.09 5.97
N TRP A 10 20.81 13.77 5.01
CA TRP A 10 21.63 14.76 4.35
C TRP A 10 20.82 15.67 3.42
N TYR A 11 19.87 15.11 2.69
CA TYR A 11 18.95 15.91 1.88
C TYR A 11 18.11 16.86 2.74
N LEU A 12 17.67 16.41 3.93
CA LEU A 12 16.92 17.22 4.90
C LEU A 12 17.79 18.38 5.43
N VAL A 13 19.04 18.10 5.80
CA VAL A 13 19.97 19.13 6.29
C VAL A 13 20.26 20.18 5.21
N PHE A 14 20.59 19.77 3.99
CA PHE A 14 20.83 20.71 2.89
C PHE A 14 19.57 21.52 2.54
N ASN A 15 18.42 20.89 2.56
CA ASN A 15 17.14 21.56 2.32
C ASN A 15 16.86 22.66 3.36
N LEU A 16 17.05 22.35 4.65
CA LEU A 16 16.90 23.33 5.73
C LEU A 16 17.93 24.44 5.65
N PHE A 17 19.17 24.13 5.26
CA PHE A 17 20.22 25.16 5.07
C PHE A 17 19.84 26.12 3.95
N PHE A 18 19.53 25.64 2.76
CA PHE A 18 19.14 26.51 1.64
C PHE A 18 17.82 27.24 1.91
N GLY A 19 16.88 26.60 2.61
CA GLY A 19 15.66 27.22 3.11
C GLY A 19 15.95 28.35 4.10
N GLY A 20 16.89 28.16 5.01
CA GLY A 20 17.35 29.19 5.93
C GLY A 20 17.95 30.40 5.20
N VAL A 21 18.85 30.16 4.25
CA VAL A 21 19.43 31.25 3.43
C VAL A 21 18.34 31.97 2.63
N SER A 22 17.43 31.23 2.00
CA SER A 22 16.28 31.79 1.28
C SER A 22 15.43 32.70 2.20
N ASN A 23 15.14 32.25 3.43
CA ASN A 23 14.39 33.01 4.41
C ASN A 23 15.12 34.28 4.88
N VAL A 24 16.44 34.26 5.01
CA VAL A 24 17.23 35.46 5.29
C VAL A 24 17.13 36.46 4.14
N CYS A 25 17.28 36.00 2.90
CA CYS A 25 17.13 36.85 1.71
C CYS A 25 15.76 37.53 1.69
N THR A 26 14.67 36.79 1.90
CA THR A 26 13.32 37.35 1.89
C THR A 26 13.06 38.27 3.10
N ALA A 27 13.63 37.98 4.27
CA ALA A 27 13.52 38.84 5.46
C ALA A 27 14.24 40.20 5.29
N LEU A 28 15.24 40.30 4.42
CA LEU A 28 15.93 41.53 4.12
C LEU A 28 15.20 42.45 3.12
N LEU A 29 14.19 41.96 2.39
CA LEU A 29 13.45 42.78 1.41
C LEU A 29 12.78 44.01 2.01
N PRO A 30 11.99 43.88 3.15
CA PRO A 30 11.41 45.04 3.81
C PRO A 30 12.47 46.01 4.37
N TYR A 31 13.64 45.52 4.82
CA TYR A 31 14.76 46.36 5.26
C TYR A 31 15.28 47.21 4.10
N PHE A 32 15.49 46.66 2.90
CA PHE A 32 15.92 47.46 1.74
C PHE A 32 14.83 48.45 1.28
N THR A 33 13.55 48.12 1.49
CA THR A 33 12.45 49.09 1.28
C THR A 33 12.53 50.25 2.29
N GLN A 34 12.91 50.00 3.54
CA GLN A 34 13.17 51.00 4.55
C GLN A 34 14.32 51.92 4.16
N GLU A 35 15.45 51.39 3.67
CA GLU A 35 16.59 52.15 3.20
C GLU A 35 16.27 53.02 1.96
N LEU A 36 15.36 52.54 1.09
CA LEU A 36 14.86 53.34 -0.02
C LEU A 36 14.12 54.60 0.46
N VAL A 37 13.24 54.44 1.45
CA VAL A 37 12.46 55.55 2.04
C VAL A 37 13.37 56.53 2.83
N ARG A 38 14.51 56.04 3.37
CA ARG A 38 15.55 56.87 3.98
C ARG A 38 16.40 57.68 3.00
N GLY A 39 16.27 57.41 1.66
CA GLY A 39 17.02 58.08 0.61
C GLY A 39 18.36 57.40 0.23
N HIS A 40 18.65 56.22 0.78
CA HIS A 40 19.86 55.44 0.45
C HIS A 40 19.66 54.59 -0.82
N TYR A 41 19.38 55.22 -1.98
CA TYR A 41 18.90 54.56 -3.20
C TYR A 41 19.81 53.45 -3.74
N GLN A 42 21.16 53.67 -3.71
CA GLN A 42 22.12 52.70 -4.24
C GLN A 42 22.15 51.43 -3.40
N ILE A 43 22.22 51.56 -2.07
CA ILE A 43 22.20 50.41 -1.13
C ILE A 43 20.88 49.68 -1.24
N ALA A 44 19.77 50.42 -1.26
CA ALA A 44 18.43 49.84 -1.38
C ALA A 44 18.28 49.02 -2.66
N LEU A 45 18.62 49.56 -3.84
CA LEU A 45 18.44 48.89 -5.12
C LEU A 45 19.37 47.67 -5.26
N SER A 46 20.67 47.84 -5.00
CA SER A 46 21.66 46.77 -5.15
C SER A 46 21.40 45.63 -4.15
N GLY A 47 21.09 45.96 -2.90
CA GLY A 47 20.77 44.97 -1.85
C GLY A 47 19.47 44.23 -2.14
N TYR A 48 18.43 44.93 -2.58
CA TYR A 48 17.16 44.30 -2.96
C TYR A 48 17.34 43.31 -4.11
N CYS A 49 18.03 43.73 -5.20
CA CYS A 49 18.31 42.85 -6.33
C CYS A 49 19.13 41.61 -5.93
N LEU A 50 20.16 41.79 -5.07
CA LEU A 50 20.97 40.67 -4.58
C LEU A 50 20.14 39.70 -3.74
N ALA A 51 19.29 40.23 -2.87
CA ALA A 51 18.39 39.42 -2.05
C ALA A 51 17.39 38.62 -2.89
N VAL A 52 16.81 39.22 -3.94
CA VAL A 52 15.90 38.51 -4.85
C VAL A 52 16.61 37.40 -5.61
N VAL A 53 17.82 37.70 -6.18
CA VAL A 53 18.61 36.67 -6.90
C VAL A 53 18.99 35.51 -5.93
N GLY A 54 19.44 35.84 -4.73
CA GLY A 54 19.79 34.86 -3.71
C GLY A 54 18.58 33.97 -3.30
N TYR A 55 17.43 34.60 -3.09
CA TYR A 55 16.17 33.93 -2.84
C TYR A 55 15.82 32.93 -3.96
N LEU A 56 15.80 33.40 -5.22
CA LEU A 56 15.43 32.57 -6.36
C LEU A 56 16.39 31.40 -6.55
N ALA A 57 17.67 31.61 -6.41
CA ALA A 57 18.70 30.57 -6.53
C ALA A 57 18.53 29.49 -5.42
N CYS A 58 18.41 29.92 -4.17
CA CYS A 58 18.24 29.02 -3.04
C CYS A 58 16.91 28.27 -3.11
N ASN A 59 15.83 28.94 -3.49
CA ASN A 59 14.51 28.33 -3.65
C ASN A 59 14.51 27.28 -4.75
N TYR A 60 15.15 27.53 -5.89
CA TYR A 60 15.31 26.51 -6.94
C TYR A 60 16.02 25.25 -6.45
N ILE A 61 17.13 25.40 -5.72
CA ILE A 61 17.86 24.27 -5.13
C ILE A 61 16.97 23.53 -4.14
N GLN A 62 16.25 24.25 -3.30
CA GLN A 62 15.33 23.69 -2.30
C GLN A 62 14.22 22.87 -2.96
N MET A 63 13.53 23.40 -3.97
CA MET A 63 12.50 22.67 -4.71
C MET A 63 13.04 21.37 -5.33
N ARG A 64 14.26 21.43 -5.89
CA ARG A 64 14.92 20.23 -6.44
C ARG A 64 15.22 19.18 -5.36
N LEU A 65 15.60 19.62 -4.15
CA LEU A 65 15.82 18.72 -3.01
C LEU A 65 14.52 18.14 -2.50
N ASP A 66 13.42 18.93 -2.44
CA ASP A 66 12.10 18.46 -2.06
C ASP A 66 11.62 17.31 -2.96
N TRP A 67 11.77 17.45 -4.29
CA TRP A 67 11.43 16.38 -5.23
C TRP A 67 12.25 15.10 -5.01
N LYS A 68 13.58 15.23 -4.79
CA LYS A 68 14.42 14.07 -4.52
C LYS A 68 14.03 13.38 -3.21
N GLN A 69 13.73 14.14 -2.17
CA GLN A 69 13.28 13.62 -0.89
C GLN A 69 11.96 12.85 -1.04
N ALA A 70 11.00 13.42 -1.77
CA ALA A 70 9.71 12.77 -2.02
C ALA A 70 9.88 11.43 -2.76
N ILE A 71 10.72 11.38 -3.81
CA ILE A 71 10.98 10.15 -4.56
C ILE A 71 11.63 9.08 -3.68
N ILE A 72 12.68 9.42 -2.90
CA ILE A 72 13.36 8.46 -2.04
C ILE A 72 12.40 7.93 -0.96
N PHE A 73 11.63 8.82 -0.34
CA PHE A 73 10.65 8.46 0.68
C PHE A 73 9.57 7.52 0.14
N SER A 74 8.96 7.88 -0.99
CA SER A 74 7.95 7.07 -1.67
C SER A 74 8.48 5.69 -2.07
N THR A 75 9.71 5.65 -2.60
CA THR A 75 10.34 4.37 -2.99
C THR A 75 10.51 3.43 -1.80
N HIS A 76 10.99 3.94 -0.66
CA HIS A 76 11.13 3.10 0.55
C HIS A 76 9.77 2.63 1.08
N LEU A 77 8.76 3.52 1.12
CA LEU A 77 7.41 3.14 1.58
C LEU A 77 6.81 2.04 0.70
N LYS A 78 6.87 2.20 -0.62
CA LYS A 78 6.29 1.25 -1.58
C LYS A 78 7.02 -0.10 -1.55
N ASN A 79 8.34 -0.08 -1.42
CA ASN A 79 9.14 -1.31 -1.33
C ASN A 79 8.83 -2.08 -0.04
N ASP A 80 8.84 -1.41 1.12
CA ASP A 80 8.60 -2.06 2.41
C ASP A 80 7.16 -2.57 2.51
N TRP A 81 6.20 -1.81 1.99
CA TRP A 81 4.81 -2.25 1.91
C TRP A 81 4.66 -3.49 1.04
N PHE A 82 5.25 -3.48 -0.17
CA PHE A 82 5.18 -4.63 -1.09
C PHE A 82 5.89 -5.86 -0.50
N HIS A 83 7.07 -5.68 0.10
CA HIS A 83 7.78 -6.75 0.80
C HIS A 83 6.92 -7.35 1.92
N SER A 84 6.30 -6.50 2.74
CA SER A 84 5.43 -6.97 3.83
C SER A 84 4.18 -7.70 3.33
N LEU A 85 3.65 -7.34 2.17
CA LEU A 85 2.55 -8.08 1.54
C LEU A 85 2.98 -9.48 1.09
N LEU A 86 4.19 -9.60 0.51
CA LEU A 86 4.72 -10.91 0.08
C LEU A 86 5.01 -11.81 1.26
N GLU A 87 5.28 -11.24 2.44
CA GLU A 87 5.51 -11.99 3.67
C GLU A 87 4.23 -12.41 4.42
N LEU A 88 3.05 -11.94 3.98
CA LEU A 88 1.78 -12.38 4.54
C LEU A 88 1.54 -13.87 4.27
N GLY A 89 0.96 -14.57 5.24
CA GLY A 89 0.40 -15.89 4.99
C GLY A 89 -0.76 -15.83 3.98
N HIS A 90 -0.94 -16.88 3.20
CA HIS A 90 -1.97 -16.91 2.15
C HIS A 90 -3.39 -16.65 2.69
N HIS A 91 -3.70 -17.14 3.88
CA HIS A 91 -4.98 -16.88 4.55
C HIS A 91 -5.17 -15.38 4.84
N ASP A 92 -4.14 -14.71 5.37
CA ASP A 92 -4.20 -13.27 5.69
C ASP A 92 -4.25 -12.42 4.42
N PHE A 93 -3.53 -12.85 3.37
CA PHE A 93 -3.58 -12.20 2.07
C PHE A 93 -4.97 -12.27 1.43
N LYS A 94 -5.65 -13.43 1.53
CA LYS A 94 -7.02 -13.61 0.99
C LYS A 94 -8.13 -12.85 1.72
N GLN A 95 -7.85 -12.26 2.90
CA GLN A 95 -8.83 -11.41 3.60
C GLN A 95 -9.17 -10.14 2.82
N LYS A 96 -8.32 -9.74 1.88
CA LYS A 96 -8.55 -8.62 0.98
C LYS A 96 -8.39 -9.06 -0.48
N THR A 97 -9.09 -8.38 -1.36
CA THR A 97 -8.95 -8.59 -2.80
C THR A 97 -7.67 -7.90 -3.32
N VAL A 98 -7.15 -8.36 -4.46
CA VAL A 98 -6.02 -7.70 -5.15
C VAL A 98 -6.36 -6.24 -5.48
N ALA A 99 -7.60 -5.96 -5.87
CA ALA A 99 -8.07 -4.60 -6.14
C ALA A 99 -7.99 -3.69 -4.89
N GLU A 100 -8.29 -4.21 -3.70
CA GLU A 100 -8.15 -3.45 -2.45
C GLU A 100 -6.68 -3.14 -2.12
N TYR A 101 -5.76 -4.07 -2.38
CA TYR A 101 -4.32 -3.81 -2.23
C TYR A 101 -3.81 -2.77 -3.22
N ILE A 102 -4.24 -2.83 -4.50
CA ILE A 102 -3.89 -1.83 -5.51
C ILE A 102 -4.47 -0.46 -5.11
N SER A 103 -5.73 -0.42 -4.65
CA SER A 103 -6.38 0.81 -4.17
C SER A 103 -5.63 1.40 -2.96
N TYR A 104 -5.18 0.58 -2.02
CA TYR A 104 -4.36 1.01 -0.89
C TYR A 104 -3.05 1.67 -1.36
N GLN A 105 -2.37 1.06 -2.32
CA GLN A 105 -1.14 1.65 -2.89
C GLN A 105 -1.42 2.98 -3.59
N ALA A 106 -2.50 3.05 -4.36
CA ALA A 106 -2.83 4.23 -5.16
C ALA A 106 -3.35 5.42 -4.32
N ASN A 107 -4.03 5.16 -3.20
CA ASN A 107 -4.66 6.20 -2.40
C ASN A 107 -3.94 6.44 -1.06
N ASP A 108 -3.73 5.37 -0.27
CA ASP A 108 -3.20 5.51 1.09
C ASP A 108 -1.68 5.77 1.08
N LEU A 109 -0.90 5.05 0.28
CA LEU A 109 0.54 5.33 0.15
C LEU A 109 0.80 6.67 -0.54
N ASP A 110 -0.02 7.06 -1.52
CA ASP A 110 0.05 8.37 -2.16
C ASP A 110 -0.27 9.50 -1.16
N SER A 111 -1.26 9.28 -0.26
CA SER A 111 -1.51 10.20 0.86
C SER A 111 -0.32 10.31 1.81
N LEU A 112 0.37 9.20 2.13
CA LEU A 112 1.59 9.26 2.95
C LEU A 112 2.71 10.03 2.26
N GLU A 113 2.85 9.88 0.96
CA GLU A 113 3.83 10.62 0.16
C GLU A 113 3.57 12.12 0.17
N LYS A 114 2.31 12.54 -0.02
CA LYS A 114 1.91 13.94 -0.20
C LYS A 114 1.58 14.67 1.11
N ASP A 115 0.92 13.97 2.04
CA ASP A 115 0.34 14.59 3.22
C ASP A 115 1.15 14.34 4.51
N TYR A 116 2.27 13.59 4.45
CA TYR A 116 3.15 13.36 5.60
C TYR A 116 4.50 14.07 5.48
N LEU A 117 5.35 13.69 4.51
CA LEU A 117 6.71 14.24 4.42
C LEU A 117 6.75 15.72 4.03
N PRO A 118 6.05 16.17 2.96
CA PRO A 118 6.06 17.58 2.58
C PRO A 118 5.52 18.51 3.68
N PRO A 119 4.35 18.24 4.32
CA PRO A 119 3.87 19.07 5.42
C PRO A 119 4.82 19.06 6.63
N LEU A 120 5.43 17.93 6.97
CA LEU A 120 6.41 17.87 8.06
C LEU A 120 7.62 18.77 7.79
N MET A 121 8.13 18.74 6.57
CA MET A 121 9.26 19.57 6.17
C MET A 121 8.88 21.05 6.05
N SER A 122 7.71 21.35 5.49
CA SER A 122 7.16 22.70 5.45
C SER A 122 7.02 23.28 6.87
N PHE A 123 6.41 22.54 7.79
CA PHE A 123 6.27 22.94 9.19
C PHE A 123 7.60 23.37 9.83
N ILE A 124 8.67 22.56 9.65
CA ILE A 124 10.00 22.88 10.18
C ILE A 124 10.57 24.15 9.53
N LYS A 125 10.43 24.28 8.20
CA LYS A 125 10.88 25.44 7.43
C LYS A 125 10.17 26.72 7.88
N GLN A 126 8.87 26.67 8.10
CA GLN A 126 8.08 27.83 8.53
C GLN A 126 8.41 28.27 9.97
N ILE A 127 8.69 27.33 10.87
CA ILE A 127 9.22 27.67 12.21
C ILE A 127 10.55 28.39 12.09
N LEU A 128 11.48 27.87 11.26
CA LEU A 128 12.77 28.51 11.03
C LEU A 128 12.59 29.92 10.42
N ARG A 129 11.66 30.09 9.50
CA ARG A 129 11.30 31.37 8.88
C ARG A 129 10.80 32.37 9.92
N ILE A 130 9.88 31.96 10.81
CA ILE A 130 9.38 32.80 11.90
C ILE A 130 10.53 33.25 12.82
N LEU A 131 11.43 32.34 13.19
CA LEU A 131 12.58 32.67 14.03
C LEU A 131 13.51 33.71 13.36
N ILE A 132 13.84 33.51 12.09
CA ILE A 132 14.68 34.44 11.31
C ILE A 132 14.03 35.81 11.23
N TYR A 133 12.73 35.85 10.88
CA TYR A 133 11.99 37.11 10.76
C TYR A 133 11.88 37.83 12.09
N THR A 134 11.66 37.11 13.18
CA THR A 134 11.64 37.69 14.56
C THR A 134 12.95 38.39 14.88
N VAL A 135 14.09 37.76 14.58
CA VAL A 135 15.42 38.35 14.81
C VAL A 135 15.62 39.59 13.94
N VAL A 136 15.28 39.53 12.66
CA VAL A 136 15.44 40.65 11.73
C VAL A 136 14.55 41.84 12.14
N ILE A 137 13.27 41.62 12.44
CA ILE A 137 12.33 42.66 12.87
C ILE A 137 12.79 43.32 14.19
N SER A 138 13.22 42.49 15.15
CA SER A 138 13.73 42.98 16.42
C SER A 138 14.94 43.90 16.30
N ARG A 139 15.78 43.68 15.27
CA ARG A 139 17.01 44.48 15.00
C ARG A 139 16.75 45.69 14.12
N THR A 140 15.81 45.60 13.16
CA THR A 140 15.56 46.64 12.16
C THR A 140 14.47 47.63 12.54
N ILE A 141 13.47 47.20 13.34
CA ILE A 141 12.33 48.03 13.70
C ILE A 141 12.25 48.20 15.21
N ASN A 142 11.68 47.25 15.93
CA ASN A 142 11.46 47.29 17.36
C ASN A 142 11.20 45.90 17.92
N PRO A 143 11.83 45.49 19.07
CA PRO A 143 11.55 44.20 19.71
C PRO A 143 10.09 44.02 20.13
N PHE A 144 9.35 45.10 20.41
CA PHE A 144 7.95 45.01 20.79
C PHE A 144 7.04 44.61 19.64
N VAL A 145 7.33 45.05 18.43
CA VAL A 145 6.63 44.59 17.21
C VAL A 145 6.86 43.08 17.00
N ALA A 146 8.09 42.60 17.15
CA ALA A 146 8.41 41.17 17.07
C ALA A 146 7.65 40.35 18.14
N PHE A 147 7.54 40.90 19.35
CA PHE A 147 6.80 40.25 20.45
C PHE A 147 5.32 40.15 20.16
N ILE A 148 4.64 41.21 19.66
CA ILE A 148 3.24 41.17 19.26
C ILE A 148 3.03 40.07 18.22
N LEU A 149 3.86 39.98 17.18
CA LEU A 149 3.77 39.00 16.15
C LEU A 149 3.92 37.54 16.65
N LEU A 150 4.87 37.32 17.61
CA LEU A 150 5.07 36.01 18.21
C LEU A 150 3.90 35.56 19.08
N VAL A 151 3.38 36.44 19.94
CA VAL A 151 2.22 36.12 20.79
C VAL A 151 1.00 35.81 19.93
N SER A 152 0.77 36.60 18.92
CA SER A 152 -0.33 36.45 18.00
C SER A 152 -0.23 35.12 17.20
N THR A 153 0.97 34.76 16.74
CA THR A 153 1.25 33.47 16.12
C THR A 153 0.93 32.30 17.05
N SER A 154 1.36 32.41 18.32
CA SER A 154 1.11 31.38 19.34
C SER A 154 -0.37 31.14 19.59
N ILE A 155 -1.18 32.19 19.59
CA ILE A 155 -2.64 32.11 19.74
C ILE A 155 -3.26 31.46 18.50
N SER A 156 -2.86 31.88 17.29
CA SER A 156 -3.39 31.37 16.03
C SER A 156 -3.15 29.86 15.84
N ILE A 157 -2.02 29.34 16.32
CA ILE A 157 -1.68 27.91 16.25
C ILE A 157 -2.64 27.00 17.07
N GLN A 158 -3.43 27.55 18.02
CA GLN A 158 -4.39 26.75 18.78
C GLN A 158 -5.70 26.47 18.01
N ILE A 159 -6.06 27.30 17.03
CA ILE A 159 -7.33 27.20 16.28
C ILE A 159 -7.49 25.89 15.53
N PRO A 160 -6.48 25.34 14.80
CA PRO A 160 -6.63 24.09 14.07
C PRO A 160 -6.83 22.87 14.96
N LYS A 161 -6.41 22.89 16.23
CA LYS A 161 -6.67 21.79 17.15
C LYS A 161 -8.17 21.54 17.34
N ILE A 162 -8.97 22.60 17.24
CA ILE A 162 -10.42 22.53 17.37
C ILE A 162 -11.05 21.97 16.09
N VAL A 163 -10.64 22.50 14.94
CA VAL A 163 -11.23 22.13 13.63
C VAL A 163 -10.65 20.84 13.07
N GLY A 164 -9.39 20.52 13.38
CA GLY A 164 -8.67 19.36 12.83
C GLY A 164 -9.34 18.03 13.16
N LYS A 165 -9.83 17.85 14.41
CA LYS A 165 -10.55 16.63 14.80
C LYS A 165 -11.83 16.42 13.98
N LEU A 166 -12.60 17.48 13.77
CA LEU A 166 -13.83 17.44 13.00
C LEU A 166 -13.53 17.13 11.51
N THR A 167 -12.48 17.75 10.98
CA THR A 167 -12.03 17.51 9.59
C THR A 167 -11.59 16.07 9.40
N ALA A 168 -10.82 15.50 10.34
CA ALA A 168 -10.38 14.11 10.29
C ALA A 168 -11.56 13.13 10.34
N GLN A 169 -12.55 13.36 11.21
CA GLN A 169 -13.77 12.54 11.27
C GLN A 169 -14.56 12.58 9.96
N ARG A 170 -14.74 13.78 9.38
CA ARG A 170 -15.45 13.95 8.10
C ARG A 170 -14.71 13.29 6.94
N ARG A 171 -13.37 13.37 6.93
CA ARG A 171 -12.52 12.68 5.96
C ARG A 171 -12.69 11.16 6.04
N GLN A 172 -12.68 10.60 7.24
CA GLN A 172 -12.86 9.16 7.45
C GLN A 172 -14.20 8.67 6.91
N VAL A 173 -15.29 9.38 7.20
CA VAL A 173 -16.64 9.06 6.67
C VAL A 173 -16.66 9.15 5.14
N TYR A 174 -15.99 10.15 4.56
CA TYR A 174 -15.87 10.27 3.11
C TYR A 174 -15.12 9.09 2.48
N LEU A 175 -13.96 8.69 3.04
CA LEU A 175 -13.16 7.56 2.54
C LEU A 175 -13.91 6.23 2.65
N GLU A 176 -14.68 6.03 3.71
CA GLU A 176 -15.53 4.85 3.87
C GLU A 176 -16.59 4.80 2.75
N LYS A 177 -17.29 5.92 2.48
CA LYS A 177 -18.27 6.01 1.40
C LYS A 177 -17.67 5.93 0.00
N GLN A 178 -16.42 6.32 -0.16
CA GLN A 178 -15.66 6.12 -1.40
C GLN A 178 -15.40 4.62 -1.65
N GLY A 179 -15.07 3.88 -0.61
CA GLY A 179 -14.94 2.41 -0.70
C GLY A 179 -16.26 1.72 -1.05
N ASP A 180 -17.39 2.16 -0.47
CA ASP A 180 -18.73 1.66 -0.82
C ASP A 180 -19.08 1.92 -2.28
N TYR A 181 -18.80 3.12 -2.77
CA TYR A 181 -19.02 3.50 -4.17
C TYR A 181 -18.21 2.64 -5.13
N TYR A 182 -16.93 2.41 -4.85
CA TYR A 182 -16.07 1.58 -5.70
C TYR A 182 -16.54 0.11 -5.72
N ARG A 183 -17.01 -0.44 -4.60
CA ARG A 183 -17.61 -1.78 -4.57
C ARG A 183 -18.87 -1.88 -5.41
N THR A 184 -19.76 -0.87 -5.31
CA THR A 184 -20.96 -0.79 -6.16
C THR A 184 -20.58 -0.68 -7.63
N LEU A 185 -19.61 0.15 -7.97
CA LEU A 185 -19.16 0.32 -9.36
C LEU A 185 -18.56 -0.98 -9.92
N GLU A 186 -17.74 -1.70 -9.13
CA GLU A 186 -17.17 -2.98 -9.50
C GLU A 186 -18.25 -4.03 -9.76
N ASP A 187 -19.25 -4.10 -8.89
CA ASP A 187 -20.39 -5.02 -9.03
C ASP A 187 -21.18 -4.75 -10.31
N LEU A 188 -21.53 -3.49 -10.54
CA LEU A 188 -22.25 -3.07 -11.75
C LEU A 188 -21.46 -3.37 -13.04
N LEU A 189 -20.13 -3.14 -13.03
CA LEU A 189 -19.28 -3.40 -14.19
C LEU A 189 -19.11 -4.91 -14.44
N LYS A 190 -19.04 -5.75 -13.42
CA LYS A 190 -19.06 -7.21 -13.57
C LYS A 190 -20.37 -7.71 -14.19
N GLY A 191 -21.47 -7.04 -13.89
CA GLY A 191 -22.77 -7.30 -14.47
C GLY A 191 -23.01 -6.70 -15.86
N HIS A 192 -22.00 -6.11 -16.52
CA HIS A 192 -22.16 -5.39 -17.80
C HIS A 192 -22.86 -6.20 -18.90
N HIS A 193 -22.68 -7.51 -18.93
CA HIS A 193 -23.33 -8.42 -19.88
C HIS A 193 -24.86 -8.46 -19.77
N LEU A 194 -25.43 -7.97 -18.66
CA LEU A 194 -26.88 -7.86 -18.42
C LEU A 194 -27.46 -6.54 -18.89
N VAL A 195 -26.61 -5.60 -19.38
CA VAL A 195 -27.06 -4.26 -19.79
C VAL A 195 -27.76 -4.33 -21.16
N ASN A 196 -28.99 -3.85 -21.22
CA ASN A 196 -29.81 -3.67 -22.43
C ASN A 196 -30.71 -2.44 -22.26
N GLN A 197 -31.54 -2.12 -23.25
CA GLN A 197 -32.42 -0.94 -23.22
C GLN A 197 -33.39 -0.89 -22.01
N VAL A 198 -33.77 -2.07 -21.48
CA VAL A 198 -34.69 -2.16 -20.33
C VAL A 198 -33.95 -2.02 -19.00
N THR A 199 -32.77 -2.59 -18.88
CA THR A 199 -32.01 -2.63 -17.63
C THR A 199 -31.10 -1.41 -17.43
N LEU A 200 -30.79 -0.65 -18.50
CA LEU A 200 -29.84 0.47 -18.47
C LEU A 200 -30.19 1.51 -17.40
N SER A 201 -31.47 1.89 -17.30
CA SER A 201 -31.92 2.87 -16.29
C SER A 201 -31.67 2.39 -14.87
N GLY A 202 -31.88 1.11 -14.58
CA GLY A 202 -31.62 0.51 -13.27
C GLY A 202 -30.13 0.57 -12.88
N PHE A 203 -29.22 0.29 -13.83
CA PHE A 203 -27.78 0.43 -13.61
C PHE A 203 -27.38 1.88 -13.35
N GLN A 204 -27.94 2.83 -14.13
CA GLN A 204 -27.70 4.27 -13.94
C GLN A 204 -28.22 4.77 -12.58
N ASP A 205 -29.41 4.35 -12.17
CA ASP A 205 -30.02 4.75 -10.90
C ASP A 205 -29.20 4.22 -9.68
N GLN A 206 -28.73 2.98 -9.74
CA GLN A 206 -27.87 2.43 -8.70
C GLN A 206 -26.55 3.18 -8.59
N GLN A 207 -25.87 3.40 -9.70
CA GLN A 207 -24.63 4.18 -9.74
C GLN A 207 -24.88 5.63 -9.26
N GLY A 208 -25.95 6.27 -9.75
CA GLY A 208 -26.31 7.64 -9.39
C GLY A 208 -26.59 7.83 -7.90
N THR A 209 -27.27 6.87 -7.28
CA THR A 209 -27.57 6.87 -5.84
C THR A 209 -26.30 6.73 -5.01
N ALA A 210 -25.44 5.79 -5.38
CA ALA A 210 -24.15 5.59 -4.71
C ALA A 210 -23.24 6.81 -4.86
N LEU A 211 -23.17 7.39 -6.07
CA LEU A 211 -22.40 8.61 -6.36
C LEU A 211 -22.91 9.81 -5.56
N LYS A 212 -24.22 10.02 -5.50
CA LYS A 212 -24.83 11.12 -4.74
C LYS A 212 -24.46 11.01 -3.25
N THR A 213 -24.54 9.83 -2.69
CA THR A 213 -24.17 9.58 -1.29
C THR A 213 -22.69 9.92 -1.03
N LEU A 214 -21.79 9.55 -1.94
CA LEU A 214 -20.39 9.91 -1.88
C LEU A 214 -20.18 11.43 -1.95
N GLN A 215 -20.82 12.09 -2.91
CA GLN A 215 -20.72 13.54 -3.13
C GLN A 215 -21.20 14.35 -1.93
N ASP A 216 -22.30 13.95 -1.28
CA ASP A 216 -22.82 14.60 -0.07
C ASP A 216 -21.78 14.54 1.09
N LYS A 217 -21.07 13.41 1.24
CA LYS A 217 -20.00 13.29 2.25
C LYS A 217 -18.75 14.06 1.87
N TYR A 218 -18.42 14.10 0.58
CA TYR A 218 -17.32 14.91 0.07
C TYR A 218 -17.56 16.40 0.31
N LEU A 219 -18.77 16.89 0.04
CA LEU A 219 -19.16 18.27 0.32
C LEU A 219 -19.03 18.58 1.83
N GLY A 220 -19.55 17.72 2.69
CA GLY A 220 -19.43 17.88 4.15
C GLY A 220 -17.98 17.95 4.63
N TYR A 221 -17.10 17.14 4.07
CA TYR A 221 -15.65 17.22 4.33
C TYR A 221 -15.06 18.54 3.82
N GLY A 222 -15.36 18.93 2.59
CA GLY A 222 -14.89 20.17 1.95
C GLY A 222 -15.29 21.42 2.72
N LEU A 223 -16.56 21.53 3.12
CA LEU A 223 -17.06 22.65 3.92
C LEU A 223 -16.37 22.78 5.29
N THR A 224 -16.09 21.65 5.95
CA THR A 224 -15.35 21.66 7.22
C THR A 224 -13.91 22.14 7.02
N LYS A 225 -13.26 21.74 5.91
CA LYS A 225 -11.92 22.22 5.53
C LYS A 225 -11.91 23.73 5.27
N ILE A 226 -12.89 24.23 4.51
CA ILE A 226 -13.04 25.66 4.23
C ILE A 226 -13.24 26.45 5.51
N MET A 227 -14.08 25.97 6.44
CA MET A 227 -14.30 26.61 7.74
C MET A 227 -12.99 26.73 8.53
N GLY A 228 -12.15 25.70 8.51
CA GLY A 228 -10.82 25.74 9.13
C GLY A 228 -9.92 26.83 8.53
N ILE A 229 -9.89 26.95 7.21
CA ILE A 229 -9.12 27.98 6.51
C ILE A 229 -9.63 29.38 6.85
N LEU A 230 -10.94 29.59 6.85
CA LEU A 230 -11.54 30.88 7.18
C LEU A 230 -11.26 31.32 8.61
N LEU A 231 -11.39 30.43 9.60
CA LEU A 231 -11.06 30.73 11.01
C LEU A 231 -9.59 31.09 11.20
N THR A 232 -8.72 30.42 10.44
CA THR A 232 -7.29 30.74 10.41
C THR A 232 -7.04 32.12 9.82
N GLY A 233 -7.67 32.46 8.71
CA GLY A 233 -7.58 33.77 8.07
C GLY A 233 -8.08 34.89 8.99
N LEU A 234 -9.22 34.70 9.64
CA LEU A 234 -9.80 35.69 10.59
C LEU A 234 -8.84 35.97 11.76
N SER A 235 -8.15 34.97 12.29
CA SER A 235 -7.19 35.20 13.39
C SER A 235 -6.00 36.05 12.92
N PHE A 236 -5.58 35.87 11.66
CA PHE A 236 -4.52 36.68 11.09
C PHE A 236 -4.94 38.14 10.86
N GLU A 237 -6.14 38.36 10.30
CA GLU A 237 -6.66 39.73 10.13
C GLU A 237 -6.79 40.47 11.45
N PHE A 238 -7.21 39.78 12.51
CA PHE A 238 -7.24 40.36 13.86
C PHE A 238 -5.86 40.84 14.34
N ILE A 239 -4.81 40.05 14.10
CA ILE A 239 -3.42 40.39 14.41
C ILE A 239 -3.00 41.64 13.60
N SER A 240 -3.32 41.67 12.32
CA SER A 240 -3.01 42.81 11.44
C SER A 240 -3.65 44.09 11.93
N ILE A 241 -4.89 44.03 12.42
CA ILE A 241 -5.58 45.19 13.00
C ILE A 241 -4.89 45.69 14.27
N VAL A 242 -4.52 44.77 15.19
CA VAL A 242 -3.82 45.13 16.45
C VAL A 242 -2.48 45.81 16.15
N LEU A 243 -1.72 45.25 15.20
CA LEU A 243 -0.40 45.79 14.85
C LEU A 243 -0.54 47.12 14.11
N PHE A 244 -1.52 47.27 13.22
CA PHE A 244 -1.83 48.53 12.56
C PHE A 244 -2.14 49.64 13.57
N ALA A 245 -2.98 49.36 14.60
CA ALA A 245 -3.31 50.30 15.66
C ALA A 245 -2.05 50.69 16.45
N TYR A 246 -1.17 49.74 16.77
CA TYR A 246 0.11 50.04 17.45
C TYR A 246 1.04 50.90 16.59
N LEU A 247 1.18 50.63 15.30
CA LEU A 247 2.00 51.42 14.37
C LEU A 247 1.47 52.85 14.24
N ALA A 248 0.14 53.02 14.11
CA ALA A 248 -0.49 54.33 14.09
C ALA A 248 -0.21 55.12 15.38
N TYR A 249 -0.35 54.49 16.54
CA TYR A 249 -0.02 55.09 17.83
C TYR A 249 1.47 55.48 17.90
N SER A 250 2.38 54.59 17.49
CA SER A 250 3.83 54.82 17.54
C SER A 250 4.29 55.93 16.61
N LEU A 251 3.60 56.08 15.45
CA LEU A 251 3.85 57.19 14.55
C LEU A 251 3.43 58.56 15.15
N VAL A 252 2.24 58.60 15.75
CA VAL A 252 1.73 59.83 16.40
C VAL A 252 2.59 60.24 17.60
N THR A 253 3.09 59.25 18.37
CA THR A 253 3.97 59.49 19.53
C THR A 253 5.43 59.64 19.15
N GLN A 254 5.78 59.69 17.84
CA GLN A 254 7.13 59.83 17.30
C GLN A 254 8.13 58.77 17.81
N GLN A 255 7.65 57.59 18.22
CA GLN A 255 8.51 56.46 18.61
C GLN A 255 9.08 55.71 17.41
N LEU A 256 8.39 55.73 16.27
CA LEU A 256 8.81 55.16 15.00
C LEU A 256 8.70 56.23 13.89
N GLY A 257 9.65 56.24 12.93
CA GLY A 257 9.57 57.08 11.75
C GLY A 257 8.76 56.44 10.63
N ILE A 258 8.54 57.21 9.57
CA ILE A 258 7.85 56.73 8.35
C ILE A 258 8.58 55.53 7.73
N PRO A 259 9.91 55.47 7.63
CA PRO A 259 10.62 54.32 7.05
C PRO A 259 10.38 53.01 7.81
N GLU A 260 10.35 53.06 9.15
CA GLU A 260 10.10 51.92 10.03
C GLU A 260 8.68 51.43 9.90
N VAL A 261 7.69 52.31 9.77
CA VAL A 261 6.27 51.97 9.58
C VAL A 261 6.07 51.28 8.22
N VAL A 262 6.69 51.83 7.15
CA VAL A 262 6.60 51.23 5.82
C VAL A 262 7.21 49.83 5.78
N ALA A 263 8.37 49.61 6.39
CA ALA A 263 9.00 48.29 6.51
C ALA A 263 8.13 47.32 7.33
N SER A 264 7.48 47.80 8.40
CA SER A 264 6.59 47.00 9.25
C SER A 264 5.42 46.41 8.45
N PHE A 265 4.83 47.12 7.51
CA PHE A 265 3.78 46.57 6.63
C PHE A 265 4.32 45.41 5.78
N GLY A 266 5.53 45.53 5.23
CA GLY A 266 6.19 44.43 4.52
C GLY A 266 6.40 43.19 5.39
N TYR A 267 6.74 43.36 6.66
CA TYR A 267 6.88 42.26 7.60
C TYR A 267 5.54 41.67 8.05
N ILE A 268 4.46 42.45 8.19
CA ILE A 268 3.13 41.93 8.49
C ILE A 268 2.71 40.94 7.42
N THR A 269 2.80 41.31 6.16
CA THR A 269 2.46 40.44 5.03
C THR A 269 3.36 39.21 4.97
N ALA A 270 4.67 39.37 5.21
CA ALA A 270 5.63 38.27 5.20
C ALA A 270 5.47 37.28 6.37
N PHE A 271 4.86 37.68 7.49
CA PHE A 271 4.53 36.82 8.63
C PHE A 271 3.23 36.04 8.45
N SER A 272 2.34 36.53 7.57
CA SER A 272 1.04 35.90 7.30
C SER A 272 1.19 34.50 6.73
N GLU A 273 2.00 34.36 5.70
CA GLU A 273 2.20 33.12 4.96
C GLU A 273 2.71 31.97 5.85
N PRO A 274 3.82 32.11 6.63
CA PRO A 274 4.30 31.06 7.53
C PRO A 274 3.27 30.56 8.51
N ILE A 275 2.42 31.44 9.05
CA ILE A 275 1.38 31.06 10.01
C ILE A 275 0.33 30.20 9.32
N GLN A 276 -0.16 30.63 8.15
CA GLN A 276 -1.15 29.87 7.38
C GLN A 276 -0.61 28.50 6.98
N GLU A 277 0.64 28.43 6.53
CA GLU A 277 1.30 27.17 6.17
C GLU A 277 1.47 26.22 7.37
N ILE A 278 1.93 26.72 8.53
CA ILE A 278 2.03 25.92 9.77
C ILE A 278 0.68 25.29 10.12
N LEU A 279 -0.39 26.08 10.04
CA LEU A 279 -1.73 25.62 10.37
C LEU A 279 -2.23 24.57 9.39
N TYR A 280 -1.99 24.78 8.09
CA TYR A 280 -2.27 23.80 7.05
C TYR A 280 -1.46 22.50 7.25
N ASP A 281 -0.15 22.62 7.51
CA ASP A 281 0.74 21.48 7.73
C ASP A 281 0.30 20.64 8.92
N LEU A 282 -0.02 21.28 10.06
CA LEU A 282 -0.53 20.58 11.25
C LEU A 282 -1.85 19.85 10.95
N GLN A 283 -2.73 20.46 10.17
CA GLN A 283 -4.00 19.85 9.79
C GLN A 283 -3.76 18.64 8.85
N MET A 284 -2.84 18.74 7.91
CA MET A 284 -2.46 17.62 7.03
C MET A 284 -1.84 16.47 7.82
N LEU A 285 -0.89 16.76 8.69
CA LEU A 285 -0.25 15.76 9.55
C LEU A 285 -1.26 15.05 10.47
N GLU A 286 -2.23 15.78 11.01
CA GLU A 286 -3.30 15.18 11.82
C GLU A 286 -4.21 14.27 10.96
N SER A 287 -4.57 14.71 9.76
CA SER A 287 -5.45 13.97 8.86
C SER A 287 -4.85 12.66 8.34
N VAL A 288 -3.53 12.58 8.23
CA VAL A 288 -2.83 11.39 7.71
C VAL A 288 -2.47 10.36 8.80
N LYS A 289 -2.61 10.69 10.07
CA LYS A 289 -2.31 9.79 11.20
C LYS A 289 -2.93 8.39 11.10
N PRO A 290 -4.23 8.24 10.76
CA PRO A 290 -4.82 6.90 10.62
C PRO A 290 -4.14 6.07 9.53
N VAL A 291 -3.74 6.72 8.43
CA VAL A 291 -3.03 6.06 7.33
C VAL A 291 -1.62 5.61 7.76
N VAL A 292 -0.91 6.46 8.53
CA VAL A 292 0.37 6.11 9.16
C VAL A 292 0.23 4.87 10.05
N GLN A 293 -0.81 4.81 10.88
CA GLN A 293 -1.06 3.68 11.77
C GLN A 293 -1.37 2.40 10.99
N SER A 294 -2.22 2.48 9.97
CA SER A 294 -2.54 1.37 9.07
C SER A 294 -1.29 0.84 8.37
N PHE A 295 -0.46 1.72 7.83
CA PHE A 295 0.80 1.35 7.19
C PHE A 295 1.75 0.66 8.17
N GLN A 296 1.95 1.21 9.36
CA GLN A 296 2.80 0.61 10.38
C GLN A 296 2.29 -0.77 10.81
N ALA A 297 0.98 -0.95 10.94
CA ALA A 297 0.37 -2.24 11.27
C ALA A 297 0.62 -3.30 10.18
N ILE A 298 0.71 -2.90 8.91
CA ILE A 298 1.06 -3.81 7.80
C ILE A 298 2.55 -4.19 7.86
N VAL A 299 3.43 -3.19 7.92
CA VAL A 299 4.89 -3.38 7.83
C VAL A 299 5.49 -4.04 9.09
N SER A 300 4.85 -3.90 10.25
CA SER A 300 5.33 -4.51 11.50
C SER A 300 4.88 -5.96 11.71
N ARG A 301 4.11 -6.54 10.79
CA ARG A 301 3.69 -7.94 10.89
C ARG A 301 4.89 -8.88 10.77
N PRO A 302 4.94 -9.95 11.58
CA PRO A 302 5.99 -10.95 11.44
C PRO A 302 5.83 -11.68 10.11
N SER A 303 6.94 -12.02 9.47
CA SER A 303 6.95 -12.81 8.24
C SER A 303 6.28 -14.16 8.46
N ALA A 304 5.34 -14.51 7.59
CA ALA A 304 4.72 -15.83 7.55
C ALA A 304 5.38 -16.76 6.52
N VAL A 305 6.33 -16.25 5.72
CA VAL A 305 7.06 -17.03 4.73
C VAL A 305 7.96 -18.03 5.45
N GLN A 306 7.85 -19.29 5.05
CA GLN A 306 8.65 -20.38 5.60
C GLN A 306 9.65 -20.86 4.56
N ALA A 307 10.77 -21.39 5.03
CA ALA A 307 11.69 -22.10 4.15
C ALA A 307 10.97 -23.30 3.49
N PRO A 308 11.24 -23.56 2.20
CA PRO A 308 10.68 -24.72 1.53
C PRO A 308 11.12 -26.00 2.24
N GLN A 309 10.24 -27.00 2.30
CA GLN A 309 10.62 -28.32 2.80
C GLN A 309 11.52 -29.01 1.77
N MET A 310 12.68 -29.45 2.17
CA MET A 310 13.64 -30.10 1.27
C MET A 310 13.36 -31.59 1.09
N SER A 311 12.92 -32.26 2.16
CA SER A 311 12.53 -33.66 2.15
C SER A 311 11.63 -33.96 3.33
N PHE A 312 10.87 -35.04 3.27
CA PHE A 312 10.13 -35.63 4.38
C PHE A 312 10.05 -37.14 4.14
N GLU A 313 9.84 -37.92 5.20
CA GLU A 313 9.62 -39.37 5.08
C GLU A 313 8.12 -39.69 5.17
N THR A 314 7.40 -39.02 6.09
CA THR A 314 5.96 -39.25 6.28
C THR A 314 5.21 -37.93 6.54
N LEU A 315 4.02 -37.82 5.94
CA LEU A 315 3.03 -36.80 6.26
C LEU A 315 1.75 -37.51 6.68
N MET A 316 1.27 -37.26 7.88
CA MET A 316 0.08 -37.91 8.44
C MET A 316 -1.01 -36.89 8.71
N LEU A 317 -2.25 -37.24 8.36
CA LEU A 317 -3.45 -36.50 8.73
C LEU A 317 -4.20 -37.37 9.74
N ASN A 318 -4.43 -36.86 10.94
CA ASN A 318 -5.07 -37.58 12.02
C ASN A 318 -6.41 -36.93 12.40
N HIS A 319 -7.48 -37.66 12.20
CA HIS A 319 -8.85 -37.29 12.63
C HIS A 319 -9.24 -35.88 12.21
N ILE A 320 -8.93 -35.54 10.94
CA ILE A 320 -9.29 -34.22 10.40
C ILE A 320 -10.81 -34.18 10.17
N THR A 321 -11.45 -33.17 10.73
CA THR A 321 -12.85 -32.87 10.48
C THR A 321 -13.02 -31.40 10.12
N LYS A 322 -13.62 -31.14 8.95
CA LYS A 322 -13.91 -29.81 8.46
C LYS A 322 -15.37 -29.66 8.08
N ARG A 323 -16.00 -28.57 8.54
CA ARG A 323 -17.37 -28.22 8.17
C ARG A 323 -17.41 -27.56 6.77
N LEU A 324 -18.27 -28.04 5.90
CA LEU A 324 -18.48 -27.57 4.52
C LEU A 324 -19.96 -27.14 4.36
N GLY A 325 -20.33 -25.98 4.91
CA GLY A 325 -21.75 -25.56 4.96
C GLY A 325 -22.60 -26.50 5.84
N GLU A 326 -23.55 -27.19 5.23
CA GLU A 326 -24.41 -28.18 5.95
C GLU A 326 -23.77 -29.57 6.03
N SER A 327 -22.75 -29.89 5.25
CA SER A 327 -22.00 -31.15 5.25
C SER A 327 -20.69 -31.03 6.01
N SER A 328 -19.99 -32.16 6.22
CA SER A 328 -18.64 -32.19 6.81
C SER A 328 -17.75 -33.13 6.02
N LEU A 329 -16.47 -32.79 5.96
CA LEU A 329 -15.41 -33.65 5.47
C LEU A 329 -14.71 -34.30 6.66
N THR A 330 -14.64 -35.62 6.68
CA THR A 330 -13.97 -36.40 7.71
C THR A 330 -12.87 -37.24 7.09
N ILE A 331 -11.63 -37.11 7.67
CA ILE A 331 -10.47 -37.88 7.28
C ILE A 331 -9.98 -38.60 8.52
N PRO A 332 -10.22 -39.92 8.64
CA PRO A 332 -9.94 -40.64 9.89
C PRO A 332 -8.46 -40.75 10.21
N HIS A 333 -7.70 -41.33 9.33
CA HIS A 333 -6.24 -41.41 9.40
C HIS A 333 -5.69 -41.69 8.01
N VAL A 334 -4.77 -40.85 7.59
CA VAL A 334 -4.10 -40.99 6.27
C VAL A 334 -2.60 -40.75 6.41
N GLU A 335 -1.84 -41.64 5.83
CA GLU A 335 -0.39 -41.59 5.76
C GLU A 335 0.06 -41.45 4.31
N ILE A 336 0.86 -40.42 4.05
CA ILE A 336 1.55 -40.15 2.78
C ILE A 336 3.02 -40.41 2.99
N ARG A 337 3.60 -41.32 2.23
CA ARG A 337 5.05 -41.61 2.27
C ARG A 337 5.76 -40.93 1.13
N LYS A 338 7.02 -40.66 1.31
CA LYS A 338 7.90 -40.11 0.31
C LYS A 338 7.87 -40.93 -0.98
N GLY A 339 7.66 -40.24 -2.10
CA GLY A 339 7.59 -40.86 -3.42
C GLY A 339 6.23 -41.46 -3.80
N ASP A 340 5.24 -41.47 -2.90
CA ASP A 340 3.89 -41.96 -3.23
C ASP A 340 3.23 -41.14 -4.33
N LYS A 341 2.55 -41.85 -5.25
CA LYS A 341 1.67 -41.28 -6.27
C LYS A 341 0.23 -41.56 -5.88
N ILE A 342 -0.51 -40.50 -5.54
CA ILE A 342 -1.83 -40.60 -4.96
C ILE A 342 -2.86 -39.93 -5.87
N ALA A 343 -3.87 -40.68 -6.30
CA ALA A 343 -5.02 -40.16 -7.01
C ALA A 343 -6.17 -39.90 -6.06
N LEU A 344 -6.72 -38.69 -6.07
CA LEU A 344 -7.92 -38.31 -5.32
C LEU A 344 -9.11 -38.22 -6.25
N ILE A 345 -10.14 -39.05 -6.01
CA ILE A 345 -11.37 -39.09 -6.79
C ILE A 345 -12.59 -38.79 -5.89
N GLY A 346 -13.71 -38.51 -6.51
CA GLY A 346 -14.99 -38.25 -5.83
C GLY A 346 -15.88 -37.34 -6.68
N GLU A 347 -17.11 -37.19 -6.30
CA GLU A 347 -18.10 -36.36 -6.98
C GLU A 347 -17.75 -34.87 -6.90
N ASN A 348 -18.34 -34.05 -7.76
CA ASN A 348 -18.19 -32.59 -7.68
C ASN A 348 -18.86 -32.11 -6.37
N GLY A 349 -18.14 -31.25 -5.62
CA GLY A 349 -18.61 -30.78 -4.33
C GLY A 349 -18.33 -31.72 -3.15
N SER A 350 -17.71 -32.89 -3.34
CA SER A 350 -17.42 -33.85 -2.26
C SER A 350 -16.39 -33.37 -1.23
N GLY A 351 -15.63 -32.29 -1.53
CA GLY A 351 -14.61 -31.75 -0.65
C GLY A 351 -13.15 -32.01 -1.09
N LYS A 352 -12.91 -32.47 -2.32
CA LYS A 352 -11.55 -32.71 -2.88
C LYS A 352 -10.66 -31.48 -2.74
N SER A 353 -11.09 -30.33 -3.25
CA SER A 353 -10.31 -29.09 -3.17
C SER A 353 -10.14 -28.62 -1.71
N SER A 354 -11.09 -28.90 -0.82
CA SER A 354 -10.95 -28.62 0.62
C SER A 354 -9.84 -29.46 1.24
N LEU A 355 -9.76 -30.76 0.92
CA LEU A 355 -8.67 -31.61 1.37
C LEU A 355 -7.32 -31.11 0.84
N LEU A 356 -7.22 -30.78 -0.45
CA LEU A 356 -5.99 -30.20 -1.04
C LEU A 356 -5.60 -28.89 -0.37
N ASN A 357 -6.56 -28.03 -0.03
CA ASN A 357 -6.33 -26.78 0.69
C ASN A 357 -5.85 -27.01 2.14
N ILE A 358 -6.29 -28.07 2.80
CA ILE A 358 -5.77 -28.47 4.12
C ILE A 358 -4.33 -28.96 3.97
N LEU A 359 -4.05 -29.84 2.99
CA LEU A 359 -2.71 -30.38 2.72
C LEU A 359 -1.68 -29.30 2.37
N ASN A 360 -2.07 -28.24 1.68
CA ASN A 360 -1.15 -27.15 1.33
C ASN A 360 -1.10 -26.03 2.39
N GLY A 361 -1.95 -26.11 3.45
CA GLY A 361 -1.99 -25.14 4.55
C GLY A 361 -2.66 -23.81 4.22
N THR A 362 -3.41 -23.71 3.09
CA THR A 362 -4.23 -22.52 2.79
C THR A 362 -5.51 -22.48 3.61
N ASP A 363 -6.00 -23.66 4.00
CA ASP A 363 -7.15 -23.83 4.88
C ASP A 363 -6.69 -24.30 6.26
N ARG A 364 -7.08 -23.59 7.31
CA ARG A 364 -6.71 -23.85 8.69
C ARG A 364 -7.92 -24.07 9.60
N ASP A 365 -9.12 -23.93 9.04
CA ASP A 365 -10.36 -24.09 9.78
C ASP A 365 -10.79 -25.56 9.75
N PHE A 366 -10.14 -26.38 10.54
CA PHE A 366 -10.44 -27.80 10.75
C PHE A 366 -10.06 -28.25 12.17
N GLN A 367 -10.64 -29.35 12.61
CA GLN A 367 -10.26 -30.06 13.83
C GLN A 367 -9.35 -31.24 13.45
N GLY A 368 -8.53 -31.69 14.37
CA GLY A 368 -7.52 -32.73 14.16
C GLY A 368 -6.11 -32.18 14.03
N GLU A 369 -5.17 -33.00 13.64
CA GLU A 369 -3.76 -32.59 13.52
C GLU A 369 -3.08 -33.15 12.27
N ILE A 370 -2.06 -32.42 11.83
CA ILE A 370 -1.18 -32.83 10.73
C ILE A 370 0.22 -33.00 11.31
N LEU A 371 0.81 -34.17 11.05
CA LEU A 371 2.16 -34.51 11.49
C LEU A 371 3.07 -34.63 10.28
N LEU A 372 4.22 -33.97 10.31
CA LEU A 372 5.29 -34.11 9.34
C LEU A 372 6.47 -34.78 10.08
N ASP A 373 6.85 -35.98 9.63
CA ASP A 373 7.87 -36.80 10.28
C ASP A 373 7.63 -36.94 11.81
N GLN A 374 6.38 -37.25 12.16
CA GLN A 374 5.87 -37.38 13.53
C GLN A 374 5.83 -36.09 14.38
N LEU A 375 6.22 -34.95 13.81
CA LEU A 375 6.15 -33.65 14.49
C LEU A 375 4.89 -32.88 14.07
N PRO A 376 4.12 -32.31 15.03
CA PRO A 376 2.97 -31.50 14.71
C PRO A 376 3.34 -30.29 13.86
N VAL A 377 2.62 -30.08 12.77
CA VAL A 377 2.87 -28.96 11.84
C VAL A 377 1.69 -28.02 11.86
N HIS A 378 1.88 -26.85 12.48
CA HIS A 378 0.84 -25.82 12.51
C HIS A 378 0.77 -24.96 11.22
N ARG A 379 1.84 -24.98 10.40
CA ARG A 379 1.93 -24.19 9.16
C ARG A 379 2.65 -25.00 8.08
N ILE A 380 1.92 -25.42 7.07
CA ILE A 380 2.46 -26.16 5.91
C ILE A 380 2.61 -25.23 4.70
N TRP A 381 1.89 -24.11 4.65
CA TRP A 381 1.86 -23.23 3.50
C TRP A 381 3.25 -22.79 3.02
N GLY A 382 3.47 -22.90 1.72
CA GLY A 382 4.75 -22.57 1.07
C GLY A 382 5.84 -23.66 1.19
N LYS A 383 5.60 -24.75 1.94
CA LYS A 383 6.56 -25.85 2.07
C LYS A 383 6.56 -26.80 0.87
N PHE A 384 5.41 -26.96 0.23
CA PHE A 384 5.16 -27.90 -0.86
C PHE A 384 4.78 -27.20 -2.15
N GLY A 385 4.89 -27.91 -3.29
CA GLY A 385 4.45 -27.47 -4.58
C GLY A 385 2.93 -27.60 -4.72
N MET A 386 2.30 -26.70 -5.49
CA MET A 386 0.87 -26.73 -5.71
C MET A 386 0.49 -26.21 -7.08
N ILE A 387 -0.45 -26.90 -7.72
CA ILE A 387 -1.18 -26.44 -8.91
C ILE A 387 -2.66 -26.31 -8.53
N LEU A 388 -3.19 -25.09 -8.66
CA LEU A 388 -4.60 -24.80 -8.44
C LEU A 388 -5.41 -25.07 -9.72
N GLN A 389 -6.72 -25.27 -9.57
CA GLN A 389 -7.65 -25.36 -10.70
C GLN A 389 -7.61 -24.09 -11.59
N GLN A 390 -7.49 -22.90 -10.96
CA GLN A 390 -7.24 -21.64 -11.65
C GLN A 390 -5.86 -21.12 -11.24
N GLU A 391 -4.89 -21.35 -12.11
CA GLU A 391 -3.50 -20.96 -11.89
C GLU A 391 -3.20 -19.62 -12.56
N HIS A 392 -2.19 -18.90 -12.07
CA HIS A 392 -1.85 -17.58 -12.57
C HIS A 392 -0.74 -17.61 -13.61
N THR A 393 -0.96 -16.90 -14.74
CA THR A 393 0.05 -16.64 -15.76
C THR A 393 0.60 -15.22 -15.60
N PHE A 394 1.89 -15.11 -15.29
CA PHE A 394 2.55 -13.80 -15.19
C PHE A 394 2.70 -13.13 -16.54
N ILE A 395 2.51 -11.80 -16.58
CA ILE A 395 2.79 -10.97 -17.76
C ILE A 395 4.31 -10.84 -17.91
N SER A 396 4.94 -11.90 -18.42
CA SER A 396 6.38 -12.04 -18.57
C SER A 396 6.70 -13.10 -19.64
N SER A 397 7.99 -13.40 -19.87
CA SER A 397 8.40 -14.47 -20.79
C SER A 397 7.93 -15.86 -20.33
N TYR A 398 7.90 -16.83 -21.25
CA TYR A 398 7.64 -18.23 -20.93
C TYR A 398 8.66 -18.76 -19.90
N GLU A 399 9.95 -18.47 -20.11
CA GLU A 399 11.02 -18.84 -19.18
C GLU A 399 10.75 -18.31 -17.76
N ASN A 400 10.40 -17.03 -17.60
CA ASN A 400 10.07 -16.45 -16.30
C ASN A 400 8.84 -17.09 -15.64
N ASN A 401 7.88 -17.59 -16.44
CA ASN A 401 6.72 -18.30 -15.91
C ASN A 401 7.08 -19.70 -15.41
N VAL A 402 7.96 -20.45 -16.10
CA VAL A 402 8.33 -21.81 -15.68
C VAL A 402 9.44 -21.86 -14.64
N THR A 403 10.20 -20.75 -14.43
CA THR A 403 11.29 -20.65 -13.46
C THR A 403 10.95 -19.78 -12.26
N ILE A 404 9.76 -19.18 -12.24
CA ILE A 404 9.33 -18.16 -11.24
C ILE A 404 10.41 -17.04 -11.15
N PHE A 405 10.55 -16.30 -12.27
CA PHE A 405 11.52 -15.19 -12.38
C PHE A 405 12.97 -15.63 -12.13
N LYS A 406 13.36 -16.80 -12.66
CA LYS A 406 14.71 -17.38 -12.53
C LYS A 406 15.09 -17.81 -11.09
N ALA A 407 14.07 -18.08 -10.26
CA ALA A 407 14.31 -18.66 -8.94
C ALA A 407 14.71 -20.14 -9.03
N PHE A 408 14.36 -20.83 -10.12
CA PHE A 408 14.67 -22.25 -10.39
C PHE A 408 15.27 -22.42 -11.78
N GLU A 409 16.02 -23.52 -12.00
CA GLU A 409 16.49 -23.88 -13.33
C GLU A 409 15.37 -24.36 -14.23
N ALA A 410 15.44 -24.04 -15.52
CA ALA A 410 14.45 -24.42 -16.53
C ALA A 410 14.73 -25.83 -17.08
N ASN A 411 14.78 -26.84 -16.22
CA ASN A 411 15.04 -28.24 -16.63
C ASN A 411 13.89 -28.82 -17.46
N PHE A 412 12.68 -28.37 -17.15
CA PHE A 412 11.47 -28.73 -17.87
C PHE A 412 10.88 -27.49 -18.53
N ARG A 413 10.98 -27.41 -19.83
CA ARG A 413 10.43 -26.35 -20.69
C ARG A 413 9.99 -26.90 -22.04
N ASP A 414 9.08 -26.21 -22.70
CA ASP A 414 8.71 -26.51 -24.07
C ASP A 414 9.23 -25.37 -24.94
N GLU A 415 10.31 -25.65 -25.69
CA GLU A 415 10.98 -24.67 -26.57
C GLU A 415 10.04 -24.06 -27.63
N LYS A 416 8.97 -24.76 -27.98
CA LYS A 416 7.97 -24.26 -28.93
C LYS A 416 7.25 -23.02 -28.45
N PHE A 417 7.16 -22.81 -27.12
CA PHE A 417 6.43 -21.71 -26.49
C PHE A 417 7.32 -20.54 -26.05
N GLU A 418 8.63 -20.65 -26.15
CA GLU A 418 9.57 -19.63 -25.73
C GLU A 418 9.35 -18.24 -26.37
N LYS A 419 8.87 -18.26 -27.64
CA LYS A 419 8.61 -17.05 -28.43
C LYS A 419 7.15 -16.58 -28.36
N ILE A 420 6.29 -17.29 -27.64
CA ILE A 420 4.86 -17.01 -27.55
C ILE A 420 4.60 -16.32 -26.22
N ALA A 421 3.81 -15.23 -26.22
CA ALA A 421 3.36 -14.61 -24.98
C ALA A 421 2.52 -15.62 -24.16
N PRO A 422 2.85 -15.91 -22.89
CA PRO A 422 2.16 -16.94 -22.11
C PRO A 422 0.65 -16.75 -22.02
N GLN A 423 0.16 -15.50 -22.06
CA GLN A 423 -1.28 -15.19 -22.07
C GLN A 423 -1.99 -15.60 -23.37
N SER A 424 -1.24 -15.80 -24.48
CA SER A 424 -1.77 -16.22 -25.77
C SER A 424 -1.76 -17.74 -25.95
N LEU A 425 -1.22 -18.49 -24.99
CA LEU A 425 -1.24 -19.94 -24.99
C LEU A 425 -2.68 -20.46 -24.81
N SER A 426 -3.02 -21.59 -25.49
CA SER A 426 -4.28 -22.27 -25.22
C SER A 426 -4.35 -22.81 -23.78
N GLY A 427 -5.54 -23.08 -23.27
CA GLY A 427 -5.72 -23.62 -21.92
C GLY A 427 -4.87 -24.85 -21.62
N GLY A 428 -4.80 -25.82 -22.54
CA GLY A 428 -3.94 -27.00 -22.42
C GLY A 428 -2.44 -26.66 -22.40
N GLN A 429 -2.01 -25.71 -23.26
CA GLN A 429 -0.62 -25.24 -23.26
C GLN A 429 -0.25 -24.50 -21.97
N GLN A 430 -1.17 -23.74 -21.43
CA GLN A 430 -0.99 -23.10 -20.12
C GLN A 430 -0.89 -24.15 -19.00
N GLN A 431 -1.73 -25.19 -19.01
CA GLN A 431 -1.61 -26.28 -18.04
C GLN A 431 -0.24 -26.98 -18.12
N CYS A 432 0.26 -27.26 -19.30
CA CYS A 432 1.63 -27.80 -19.48
C CYS A 432 2.69 -26.84 -18.91
N MET A 433 2.53 -25.53 -19.09
CA MET A 433 3.43 -24.52 -18.51
C MET A 433 3.38 -24.55 -16.98
N TYR A 434 2.20 -24.66 -16.36
CA TYR A 434 2.05 -24.74 -14.91
C TYR A 434 2.65 -26.03 -14.34
N LEU A 435 2.49 -27.16 -15.03
CA LEU A 435 3.15 -28.42 -14.69
C LEU A 435 4.67 -28.26 -14.72
N ASN A 436 5.23 -27.70 -15.79
CA ASN A 436 6.66 -27.44 -15.92
C ASN A 436 7.17 -26.52 -14.80
N ARG A 437 6.40 -25.48 -14.42
CA ARG A 437 6.70 -24.58 -13.29
C ARG A 437 6.90 -25.36 -12.00
N GLU A 438 5.94 -26.21 -11.62
CA GLU A 438 6.00 -26.96 -10.37
C GLU A 438 7.04 -28.06 -10.38
N ILE A 439 7.28 -28.71 -11.52
CA ILE A 439 8.33 -29.70 -11.66
C ILE A 439 9.72 -29.05 -11.53
N ASN A 440 9.95 -27.90 -12.14
CA ASN A 440 11.21 -27.16 -12.00
C ASN A 440 11.48 -26.71 -10.55
N ARG A 441 10.42 -26.50 -9.76
CA ARG A 441 10.53 -26.18 -8.32
C ARG A 441 11.10 -27.32 -7.48
N GLN A 442 11.04 -28.57 -7.98
CA GLN A 442 11.56 -29.79 -7.31
C GLN A 442 11.04 -29.97 -5.88
N SER A 443 9.80 -29.61 -5.62
CA SER A 443 9.17 -29.78 -4.32
C SER A 443 9.08 -31.26 -3.95
N PRO A 444 9.33 -31.66 -2.68
CA PRO A 444 9.24 -33.07 -2.27
C PRO A 444 7.82 -33.62 -2.29
N LEU A 445 6.82 -32.76 -2.18
CA LEU A 445 5.39 -33.05 -2.36
C LEU A 445 4.79 -32.01 -3.33
N ILE A 446 4.07 -32.49 -4.33
CA ILE A 446 3.33 -31.65 -5.28
C ILE A 446 1.85 -32.01 -5.19
N ILE A 447 1.03 -31.01 -4.91
CA ILE A 447 -0.44 -31.12 -4.77
C ILE A 447 -1.06 -30.48 -6.01
N MET A 448 -1.94 -31.19 -6.72
CA MET A 448 -2.49 -30.72 -7.99
C MET A 448 -4.02 -30.87 -8.02
N ASP A 449 -4.73 -29.78 -8.28
CA ASP A 449 -6.17 -29.78 -8.44
C ASP A 449 -6.55 -29.71 -9.93
N GLU A 450 -7.07 -30.82 -10.46
CA GLU A 450 -7.46 -31.01 -11.88
C GLU A 450 -6.37 -30.58 -12.89
N PRO A 451 -5.10 -31.04 -12.75
CA PRO A 451 -3.98 -30.51 -13.52
C PRO A 451 -4.04 -30.81 -15.03
N PHE A 452 -4.97 -31.68 -15.48
CA PHE A 452 -5.06 -32.15 -16.85
C PHE A 452 -6.42 -31.83 -17.50
N SER A 453 -7.26 -30.99 -16.89
CA SER A 453 -8.65 -30.79 -17.35
C SER A 453 -8.79 -30.18 -18.72
N ALA A 454 -7.78 -29.44 -19.23
CA ALA A 454 -7.78 -28.82 -20.56
C ALA A 454 -6.89 -29.55 -21.58
N LEU A 455 -6.35 -30.75 -21.27
CA LEU A 455 -5.49 -31.49 -22.12
C LEU A 455 -6.28 -32.47 -23.01
N ASP A 456 -5.86 -32.66 -24.26
CA ASP A 456 -6.33 -33.76 -25.07
C ASP A 456 -5.79 -35.14 -24.61
N ALA A 457 -6.35 -36.24 -25.08
CA ALA A 457 -5.99 -37.56 -24.61
C ALA A 457 -4.50 -37.91 -24.81
N SER A 458 -3.88 -37.43 -25.87
CA SER A 458 -2.46 -37.66 -26.18
C SER A 458 -1.56 -36.88 -25.25
N GLN A 459 -1.86 -35.60 -25.04
CA GLN A 459 -1.14 -34.73 -24.09
C GLN A 459 -1.34 -35.19 -22.65
N PHE A 460 -2.56 -35.62 -22.29
CA PHE A 460 -2.86 -36.17 -20.98
C PHE A 460 -1.93 -37.34 -20.62
N GLN A 461 -1.81 -38.34 -21.48
CA GLN A 461 -0.93 -39.51 -21.25
C GLN A 461 0.52 -39.09 -21.07
N LYS A 462 1.02 -38.22 -21.95
CA LYS A 462 2.39 -37.73 -21.93
C LYS A 462 2.71 -36.98 -20.61
N GLU A 463 1.85 -36.07 -20.21
CA GLU A 463 2.07 -35.27 -19.00
C GLU A 463 1.84 -36.11 -17.71
N LEU A 464 0.91 -37.07 -17.74
CA LEU A 464 0.73 -38.04 -16.66
C LEU A 464 1.99 -38.93 -16.50
N ASP A 465 2.54 -39.47 -17.58
CA ASP A 465 3.78 -40.27 -17.54
C ASP A 465 4.92 -39.47 -16.92
N LYS A 466 5.04 -38.21 -17.32
CA LYS A 466 6.02 -37.29 -16.78
C LYS A 466 5.83 -37.06 -15.24
N VAL A 467 4.61 -36.82 -14.80
CA VAL A 467 4.29 -36.60 -13.37
C VAL A 467 4.53 -37.88 -12.56
N LEU A 468 4.15 -39.06 -13.06
CA LEU A 468 4.36 -40.33 -12.37
C LEU A 468 5.85 -40.73 -12.29
N SER A 469 6.69 -40.26 -13.24
CA SER A 469 8.14 -40.54 -13.25
C SER A 469 8.94 -39.65 -12.26
N LEU A 470 8.34 -38.63 -11.67
CA LEU A 470 9.04 -37.75 -10.72
C LEU A 470 9.45 -38.53 -9.46
N SER A 471 10.55 -38.14 -8.84
CA SER A 471 10.92 -38.60 -7.50
C SER A 471 10.08 -38.01 -6.39
N SER A 472 9.41 -36.89 -6.65
CA SER A 472 8.52 -36.20 -5.71
C SER A 472 7.29 -37.05 -5.38
N THR A 473 6.78 -36.90 -4.18
CA THR A 473 5.44 -37.36 -3.82
C THR A 473 4.40 -36.52 -4.55
N VAL A 474 3.34 -37.15 -5.05
CA VAL A 474 2.31 -36.44 -5.80
C VAL A 474 0.93 -36.81 -5.26
N VAL A 475 0.11 -35.79 -4.99
CA VAL A 475 -1.33 -35.92 -4.70
C VAL A 475 -2.07 -35.11 -5.76
N LEU A 476 -2.90 -35.77 -6.57
CA LEU A 476 -3.63 -35.06 -7.62
C LEU A 476 -5.08 -35.54 -7.75
N THR A 477 -5.97 -34.62 -8.11
CA THR A 477 -7.35 -34.95 -8.43
C THR A 477 -7.48 -35.46 -9.85
N LEU A 478 -8.27 -36.52 -10.03
CA LEU A 478 -8.60 -37.10 -11.33
C LEU A 478 -10.09 -37.38 -11.44
N HIS A 479 -10.60 -37.35 -12.66
CA HIS A 479 -11.88 -37.99 -12.99
C HIS A 479 -11.71 -39.52 -13.07
N ARG A 480 -12.76 -40.27 -12.71
CA ARG A 480 -12.76 -41.74 -12.66
C ARG A 480 -12.44 -42.31 -14.03
N GLN A 481 -11.24 -42.87 -14.20
CA GLN A 481 -10.81 -43.72 -15.35
C GLN A 481 -10.04 -44.89 -14.74
N GLU A 482 -10.66 -46.08 -14.67
CA GLU A 482 -10.11 -47.26 -13.96
C GLU A 482 -8.70 -47.63 -14.44
N GLU A 483 -8.44 -47.56 -15.73
CA GLU A 483 -7.13 -47.88 -16.33
C GLU A 483 -6.03 -46.96 -15.82
N VAL A 484 -6.34 -45.66 -15.66
CA VAL A 484 -5.39 -44.65 -15.17
C VAL A 484 -5.16 -44.81 -13.66
N LEU A 485 -6.19 -45.09 -12.90
CA LEU A 485 -6.09 -45.27 -11.44
C LEU A 485 -5.24 -46.47 -11.04
N SER A 486 -5.14 -47.49 -11.93
CA SER A 486 -4.28 -48.65 -11.67
C SER A 486 -2.79 -48.32 -11.57
N ARG A 487 -2.36 -47.15 -12.08
CA ARG A 487 -0.95 -46.69 -12.11
C ARG A 487 -0.51 -45.96 -10.86
N PHE A 488 -1.41 -45.64 -9.98
CA PHE A 488 -1.13 -44.94 -8.70
C PHE A 488 -0.84 -45.91 -7.58
N ASP A 489 0.02 -45.51 -6.63
CA ASP A 489 0.33 -46.26 -5.43
C ASP A 489 -0.87 -46.30 -4.46
N GLN A 490 -1.59 -45.18 -4.34
CA GLN A 490 -2.81 -45.07 -3.55
C GLN A 490 -3.91 -44.40 -4.36
N VAL A 491 -5.14 -44.83 -4.12
CA VAL A 491 -6.34 -44.19 -4.66
C VAL A 491 -7.24 -43.84 -3.49
N TRP A 492 -7.51 -42.55 -3.31
CA TRP A 492 -8.39 -42.01 -2.30
C TRP A 492 -9.71 -41.60 -2.93
N GLU A 493 -10.82 -41.98 -2.29
CA GLU A 493 -12.14 -41.55 -2.71
C GLU A 493 -12.83 -40.78 -1.58
N ILE A 494 -13.39 -39.61 -1.88
CA ILE A 494 -14.27 -38.91 -0.95
C ILE A 494 -15.70 -39.28 -1.34
N LYS A 495 -16.38 -40.01 -0.43
CA LYS A 495 -17.74 -40.44 -0.59
C LYS A 495 -18.54 -40.11 0.68
N ASP A 496 -19.73 -39.53 0.53
CA ASP A 496 -20.61 -39.12 1.61
C ASP A 496 -19.93 -38.30 2.72
N GLY A 497 -18.96 -37.45 2.33
CA GLY A 497 -18.18 -36.60 3.24
C GLY A 497 -17.05 -37.30 4.00
N GLU A 498 -16.77 -38.56 3.69
CA GLU A 498 -15.69 -39.33 4.33
C GLU A 498 -14.60 -39.71 3.29
N LEU A 499 -13.35 -39.65 3.70
CA LEU A 499 -12.22 -40.11 2.88
C LEU A 499 -12.00 -41.60 3.10
N VAL A 500 -12.05 -42.37 1.99
CA VAL A 500 -11.83 -43.83 1.98
C VAL A 500 -10.64 -44.14 1.08
N ILE A 501 -9.70 -44.97 1.52
CA ILE A 501 -8.60 -45.48 0.71
C ILE A 501 -9.08 -46.74 -0.03
N VAL A 502 -9.31 -46.58 -1.35
CA VAL A 502 -9.83 -47.68 -2.21
C VAL A 502 -8.74 -48.64 -2.64
N LYS A 503 -7.50 -48.11 -2.84
CA LYS A 503 -6.34 -48.92 -3.24
C LYS A 503 -5.13 -48.44 -2.47
N ARG A 504 -4.33 -49.39 -1.95
CA ARG A 504 -3.01 -49.14 -1.38
C ARG A 504 -2.04 -50.23 -1.84
N VAL A 505 -0.98 -49.87 -2.55
CA VAL A 505 0.12 -50.77 -2.91
C VAL A 505 1.17 -50.62 -1.81
N LEU A 506 1.41 -51.66 -1.05
CA LEU A 506 2.52 -51.71 -0.10
C LEU A 506 3.82 -51.86 -0.91
N LYS A 507 4.62 -50.81 -0.99
CA LYS A 507 6.00 -50.92 -1.47
C LYS A 507 6.77 -51.71 -0.37
N HIS A 508 7.17 -52.93 -0.68
CA HIS A 508 8.10 -53.64 0.17
C HIS A 508 9.44 -52.91 0.17
N ASP A 509 9.98 -52.62 1.36
CA ASP A 509 11.30 -52.03 1.62
C ASP A 509 12.42 -52.81 0.90
#